data_4bdbbacadcc7a955e52ebd5fc4f3409f
#
_entry.id   4bdbbacadcc7a955e52ebd5fc4f3409f
#
_cell.length_a   1.000
_cell.length_b   1.000
_cell.length_c   1.000
_cell.angle_alpha   90.00
_cell.angle_beta   90.00
_cell.angle_gamma   90.00
#
_symmetry.space_group_name_H-M   'P 1'
#
loop_
_entity.id
_entity.type
_entity.pdbx_description
1 polymer ?
#
loop_
_entity_poly.entity_id
_entity_poly.type
_entity_poly.pdbx_seq_one_letter_code
_entity_poly.pdbx_strand_id
1 'polypeptide(L)'
;AQTKALKEHQQESSSKEALACLPMLKRSDLKKEARPIDLVEKEVEGIKVLHHNVFSNGIHYLNLVFDVEHVAQEDWQYLSLMSRMLGLVDTKNYSYADLANAINIYTGGINVGLTTYSSPKHDGRFTCEVRAKFLYGEAEKAIQLMKEMMLHSDFSDEARMHELIASQRSRLEMR
;
A
#
# COMPACT_ATOMS: atom_id res chain seq x y z
N ALA A 1 -40.58 -8.43 4.62
CA ALA A 1 -41.03 -7.45 5.62
C ALA A 1 -39.88 -6.55 6.10
N GLN A 2 -38.77 -7.11 6.60
CA GLN A 2 -37.63 -6.34 7.14
C GLN A 2 -36.96 -5.41 6.11
N THR A 3 -36.74 -5.88 4.88
CA THR A 3 -36.11 -5.08 3.82
C THR A 3 -36.96 -3.87 3.41
N LYS A 4 -38.31 -4.01 3.45
CA LYS A 4 -39.22 -2.90 3.14
C LYS A 4 -39.18 -1.85 4.25
N ALA A 5 -39.25 -2.27 5.50
CA ALA A 5 -39.14 -1.37 6.65
C ALA A 5 -37.81 -0.62 6.69
N LEU A 6 -36.68 -1.31 6.33
CA LEU A 6 -35.36 -0.68 6.22
C LEU A 6 -35.34 0.41 5.13
N LYS A 7 -35.92 0.12 3.95
CA LYS A 7 -35.97 1.11 2.85
C LYS A 7 -36.84 2.32 3.22
N GLU A 8 -37.96 2.10 3.89
CA GLU A 8 -38.83 3.17 4.38
C GLU A 8 -38.07 4.04 5.40
N HIS A 9 -37.40 3.42 6.36
CA HIS A 9 -36.59 4.13 7.36
C HIS A 9 -35.42 4.92 6.74
N GLN A 10 -34.77 4.37 5.69
CA GLN A 10 -33.69 5.07 4.96
C GLN A 10 -34.19 6.28 4.14
N GLN A 11 -35.49 6.32 3.79
CA GLN A 11 -36.09 7.44 3.07
C GLN A 11 -36.67 8.51 3.99
N GLU A 12 -36.81 8.21 5.28
CA GLU A 12 -37.25 9.20 6.27
C GLU A 12 -36.16 10.27 6.45
N SER A 13 -36.54 11.53 6.35
CA SER A 13 -35.62 12.63 6.68
C SER A 13 -35.48 12.73 8.21
N SER A 14 -34.26 12.85 8.67
CA SER A 14 -33.96 13.03 10.10
C SER A 14 -34.68 14.25 10.66
N SER A 15 -35.24 14.11 11.87
CA SER A 15 -35.89 15.22 12.53
C SER A 15 -34.90 16.35 12.89
N LYS A 16 -35.38 17.59 13.05
CA LYS A 16 -34.52 18.72 13.43
C LYS A 16 -33.80 18.47 14.75
N GLU A 17 -34.45 17.79 15.69
CA GLU A 17 -33.91 17.43 17.00
C GLU A 17 -32.78 16.39 16.84
N ALA A 18 -32.97 15.39 15.98
CA ALA A 18 -31.92 14.39 15.69
C ALA A 18 -30.71 15.04 15.01
N LEU A 19 -30.93 15.97 14.07
CA LEU A 19 -29.84 16.71 13.42
C LEU A 19 -29.12 17.64 14.41
N ALA A 20 -29.82 18.22 15.36
CA ALA A 20 -29.23 19.07 16.41
C ALA A 20 -28.30 18.30 17.37
N CYS A 21 -28.49 16.98 17.50
CA CYS A 21 -27.63 16.11 18.30
C CYS A 21 -26.27 15.82 17.63
N LEU A 22 -26.14 16.09 16.32
CA LEU A 22 -24.86 15.89 15.62
C LEU A 22 -23.83 16.95 16.05
N PRO A 23 -22.63 16.54 16.46
CA PRO A 23 -21.60 17.50 16.80
C PRO A 23 -21.17 18.27 15.53
N MET A 24 -21.42 19.57 15.54
CA MET A 24 -21.01 20.46 14.46
C MET A 24 -19.60 21.00 14.72
N LEU A 25 -18.75 20.91 13.72
CA LEU A 25 -17.39 21.44 13.79
C LEU A 25 -17.44 22.97 13.90
N LYS A 26 -16.83 23.51 14.95
CA LYS A 26 -16.70 24.97 15.17
C LYS A 26 -15.27 25.40 14.82
N ARG A 27 -15.11 26.66 14.49
CA ARG A 27 -13.78 27.25 14.21
C ARG A 27 -12.82 27.09 15.40
N SER A 28 -13.34 27.05 16.62
CA SER A 28 -12.58 26.79 17.85
C SER A 28 -12.00 25.39 17.93
N ASP A 29 -12.58 24.44 17.21
CA ASP A 29 -12.17 23.02 17.23
C ASP A 29 -10.96 22.79 16.30
N LEU A 30 -10.69 23.77 15.43
CA LEU A 30 -9.52 23.75 14.55
C LEU A 30 -8.27 24.12 15.33
N LYS A 31 -7.31 23.22 15.38
CA LYS A 31 -5.99 23.51 15.96
C LYS A 31 -5.26 24.49 15.06
N LYS A 32 -4.72 25.58 15.65
CA LYS A 32 -3.93 26.59 14.93
C LYS A 32 -2.56 26.08 14.51
N GLU A 33 -2.02 25.13 15.25
CA GLU A 33 -0.69 24.56 15.02
C GLU A 33 -0.80 23.23 14.33
N ALA A 34 0.08 22.98 13.36
CA ALA A 34 0.22 21.69 12.73
C ALA A 34 0.69 20.65 13.77
N ARG A 35 0.12 19.45 13.72
CA ARG A 35 0.60 18.36 14.56
C ARG A 35 2.04 18.03 14.17
N PRO A 36 3.02 18.07 15.10
CA PRO A 36 4.38 17.67 14.78
C PRO A 36 4.39 16.20 14.35
N ILE A 37 5.16 15.92 13.32
CA ILE A 37 5.46 14.54 12.90
C ILE A 37 6.71 14.13 13.65
N ASP A 38 6.59 13.11 14.50
CA ASP A 38 7.75 12.54 15.20
C ASP A 38 8.58 11.74 14.19
N LEU A 39 9.69 12.32 13.75
CA LEU A 39 10.59 11.76 12.76
C LEU A 39 12.00 11.68 13.34
N VAL A 40 12.57 10.47 13.35
CA VAL A 40 13.97 10.23 13.66
C VAL A 40 14.66 9.73 12.39
N GLU A 41 15.63 10.50 11.90
CA GLU A 41 16.48 10.09 10.80
C GLU A 41 17.69 9.30 11.33
N LYS A 42 17.95 8.14 10.73
CA LYS A 42 19.11 7.27 11.03
C LYS A 42 19.75 6.84 9.72
N GLU A 43 20.98 6.42 9.81
CA GLU A 43 21.70 5.75 8.73
C GLU A 43 22.17 4.38 9.23
N VAL A 44 21.86 3.35 8.44
CA VAL A 44 22.26 1.97 8.73
C VAL A 44 22.90 1.41 7.48
N GLU A 45 24.19 1.11 7.55
CA GLU A 45 24.98 0.57 6.41
C GLU A 45 24.85 1.39 5.12
N GLY A 46 24.82 2.72 5.24
CA GLY A 46 24.68 3.64 4.10
C GLY A 46 23.23 3.83 3.62
N ILE A 47 22.26 3.18 4.26
CA ILE A 47 20.86 3.32 3.92
C ILE A 47 20.19 4.31 4.89
N LYS A 48 19.53 5.32 4.32
CA LYS A 48 18.74 6.27 5.09
C LYS A 48 17.47 5.63 5.63
N VAL A 49 17.26 5.69 6.93
CA VAL A 49 16.08 5.16 7.62
C VAL A 49 15.32 6.32 8.24
N LEU A 50 14.06 6.49 7.84
CA LEU A 50 13.10 7.44 8.40
C LEU A 50 12.19 6.68 9.38
N HIS A 51 12.35 6.92 10.68
CA HIS A 51 11.60 6.23 11.72
C HIS A 51 10.59 7.16 12.37
N HIS A 52 9.32 6.75 12.33
CA HIS A 52 8.21 7.42 13.00
C HIS A 52 7.75 6.56 14.18
N ASN A 53 7.99 7.02 15.40
CA ASN A 53 7.55 6.33 16.62
C ASN A 53 6.10 6.73 16.95
N VAL A 54 5.15 6.09 16.27
CA VAL A 54 3.71 6.32 16.49
C VAL A 54 3.06 5.10 17.12
N PHE A 55 2.05 5.33 17.94
CA PHE A 55 1.26 4.24 18.49
C PHE A 55 0.47 3.54 17.38
N SER A 56 0.76 2.28 17.13
CA SER A 56 0.20 1.47 16.04
C SER A 56 -0.44 0.16 16.52
N ASN A 57 -0.65 0.04 17.85
CA ASN A 57 -1.25 -1.15 18.47
C ASN A 57 -0.56 -2.48 18.09
N GLY A 58 0.78 -2.48 18.04
CA GLY A 58 1.58 -3.67 17.73
C GLY A 58 1.71 -4.00 16.24
N ILE A 59 1.22 -3.12 15.36
CA ILE A 59 1.38 -3.27 13.91
C ILE A 59 2.55 -2.42 13.45
N HIS A 60 3.48 -3.04 12.72
CA HIS A 60 4.58 -2.37 12.05
C HIS A 60 4.21 -2.07 10.60
N TYR A 61 4.62 -0.89 10.13
CA TYR A 61 4.53 -0.45 8.75
C TYR A 61 5.96 -0.27 8.25
N LEU A 62 6.35 -1.04 7.26
CA LEU A 62 7.66 -0.94 6.60
C LEU A 62 7.45 -0.49 5.15
N ASN A 63 8.17 0.53 4.74
CA ASN A 63 8.22 0.99 3.36
C ASN A 63 9.67 1.02 2.89
N LEU A 64 10.00 0.21 1.89
CA LEU A 64 11.27 0.26 1.17
C LEU A 64 11.06 1.16 -0.05
N VAL A 65 11.84 2.23 -0.13
CA VAL A 65 11.74 3.25 -1.18
C VAL A 65 12.98 3.18 -2.06
N PHE A 66 12.80 2.87 -3.32
CA PHE A 66 13.86 2.80 -4.32
C PHE A 66 13.72 3.97 -5.28
N ASP A 67 14.79 4.74 -5.45
CA ASP A 67 14.90 5.75 -6.48
C ASP A 67 15.01 5.09 -7.85
N VAL A 68 14.13 5.44 -8.77
CA VAL A 68 14.10 4.89 -10.14
C VAL A 68 14.28 5.97 -11.21
N GLU A 69 14.77 7.15 -10.84
CA GLU A 69 15.02 8.24 -11.77
C GLU A 69 16.08 7.89 -12.84
N HIS A 70 16.95 6.94 -12.51
CA HIS A 70 17.97 6.43 -13.44
C HIS A 70 17.43 5.44 -14.48
N VAL A 71 16.19 4.97 -14.33
CA VAL A 71 15.53 4.09 -15.31
C VAL A 71 15.12 4.93 -16.52
N ALA A 72 15.49 4.48 -17.72
CA ALA A 72 15.13 5.17 -18.95
C ALA A 72 13.62 5.31 -19.09
N GLN A 73 13.14 6.44 -19.61
CA GLN A 73 11.71 6.74 -19.71
C GLN A 73 10.96 5.69 -20.53
N GLU A 74 11.59 5.11 -21.53
CA GLU A 74 11.06 4.03 -22.37
C GLU A 74 10.78 2.74 -21.57
N ASP A 75 11.49 2.53 -20.46
CA ASP A 75 11.35 1.35 -19.60
C ASP A 75 10.35 1.53 -18.46
N TRP A 76 9.83 2.73 -18.23
CA TRP A 76 8.87 2.97 -17.13
C TRP A 76 7.59 2.14 -17.25
N GLN A 77 7.15 1.86 -18.46
CA GLN A 77 6.01 0.97 -18.71
C GLN A 77 6.26 -0.46 -18.21
N TYR A 78 7.49 -0.98 -18.42
CA TYR A 78 7.88 -2.31 -17.95
C TYR A 78 8.05 -2.34 -16.44
N LEU A 79 8.63 -1.29 -15.85
CA LEU A 79 8.72 -1.13 -14.40
C LEU A 79 7.32 -1.09 -13.75
N SER A 80 6.38 -0.38 -14.37
CA SER A 80 4.99 -0.33 -13.92
C SER A 80 4.31 -1.70 -14.01
N LEU A 81 4.51 -2.44 -15.09
CA LEU A 81 3.97 -3.78 -15.26
C LEU A 81 4.59 -4.75 -14.24
N MET A 82 5.91 -4.75 -14.11
CA MET A 82 6.63 -5.57 -13.13
C MET A 82 6.12 -5.33 -11.71
N SER A 83 5.96 -4.07 -11.30
CA SER A 83 5.48 -3.74 -9.95
C SER A 83 4.10 -4.31 -9.64
N ARG A 84 3.27 -4.55 -10.65
CA ARG A 84 1.93 -5.15 -10.52
C ARG A 84 1.94 -6.67 -10.53
N MET A 85 3.02 -7.28 -11.01
CA MET A 85 3.17 -8.74 -11.11
C MET A 85 3.90 -9.33 -9.91
N LEU A 86 4.74 -8.55 -9.23
CA LEU A 86 5.43 -8.98 -8.02
C LEU A 86 4.42 -9.47 -6.97
N GLY A 87 4.63 -10.70 -6.48
CA GLY A 87 3.72 -11.40 -5.58
C GLY A 87 2.57 -12.16 -6.25
N LEU A 88 2.48 -12.12 -7.60
CA LEU A 88 1.48 -12.85 -8.38
C LEU A 88 2.09 -13.91 -9.31
N VAL A 89 3.40 -14.04 -9.31
CA VAL A 89 4.18 -15.04 -10.05
C VAL A 89 4.88 -15.98 -9.07
N ASP A 90 5.32 -17.11 -9.54
CA ASP A 90 6.14 -18.05 -8.76
C ASP A 90 7.46 -17.37 -8.34
N THR A 91 8.04 -17.90 -7.29
CA THR A 91 9.37 -17.51 -6.83
C THR A 91 10.23 -18.75 -6.69
N LYS A 92 11.49 -18.57 -6.36
CA LYS A 92 12.41 -19.70 -6.16
C LYS A 92 11.90 -20.72 -5.13
N ASN A 93 11.22 -20.25 -4.07
CA ASN A 93 10.85 -21.08 -2.93
C ASN A 93 9.34 -21.27 -2.76
N TYR A 94 8.50 -20.55 -3.52
CA TYR A 94 7.05 -20.61 -3.41
C TYR A 94 6.40 -20.61 -4.78
N SER A 95 5.34 -21.43 -4.94
CA SER A 95 4.36 -21.15 -5.99
C SER A 95 3.65 -19.82 -5.69
N TYR A 96 3.09 -19.16 -6.70
CA TYR A 96 2.35 -17.90 -6.49
C TYR A 96 1.18 -18.07 -5.51
N ALA A 97 0.55 -19.25 -5.48
CA ALA A 97 -0.53 -19.56 -4.56
C ALA A 97 -0.03 -19.70 -3.11
N ASP A 98 1.09 -20.42 -2.91
CA ASP A 98 1.70 -20.58 -1.59
C ASP A 98 2.28 -19.25 -1.07
N LEU A 99 2.85 -18.47 -1.96
CA LEU A 99 3.33 -17.11 -1.63
C LEU A 99 2.18 -16.23 -1.14
N ALA A 100 1.06 -16.21 -1.88
CA ALA A 100 -0.13 -15.45 -1.49
C ALA A 100 -0.68 -15.92 -0.13
N ASN A 101 -0.72 -17.24 0.12
CA ASN A 101 -1.13 -17.79 1.40
C ASN A 101 -0.17 -17.36 2.53
N ALA A 102 1.14 -17.46 2.31
CA ALA A 102 2.13 -17.04 3.29
C ALA A 102 2.03 -15.53 3.61
N ILE A 103 1.85 -14.69 2.59
CA ILE A 103 1.63 -13.24 2.79
C ILE A 103 0.39 -13.01 3.65
N ASN A 104 -0.72 -13.69 3.39
CA ASN A 104 -1.96 -13.52 4.15
C ASN A 104 -1.86 -14.02 5.59
N ILE A 105 -1.07 -15.06 5.85
CA ILE A 105 -0.89 -15.63 7.20
C ILE A 105 0.00 -14.72 8.07
N TYR A 106 1.13 -14.27 7.53
CA TYR A 106 2.18 -13.60 8.31
C TYR A 106 2.16 -12.08 8.21
N THR A 107 1.35 -11.53 7.31
CA THR A 107 1.30 -10.07 7.10
C THR A 107 -0.13 -9.57 6.93
N GLY A 108 -0.32 -8.26 7.07
CA GLY A 108 -1.56 -7.61 6.66
C GLY A 108 -1.53 -7.17 5.19
N GLY A 109 -0.56 -7.68 4.41
CA GLY A 109 -0.35 -7.42 2.99
C GLY A 109 1.01 -6.83 2.68
N ILE A 110 1.55 -7.23 1.51
CA ILE A 110 2.74 -6.66 0.88
C ILE A 110 2.30 -6.06 -0.45
N ASN A 111 2.62 -4.81 -0.70
CA ASN A 111 2.22 -4.10 -1.91
C ASN A 111 3.45 -3.46 -2.57
N VAL A 112 3.51 -3.57 -3.88
CA VAL A 112 4.54 -2.92 -4.70
C VAL A 112 3.87 -1.89 -5.61
N GLY A 113 4.48 -0.74 -5.78
CA GLY A 113 3.94 0.29 -6.66
C GLY A 113 4.90 1.43 -6.93
N LEU A 114 4.57 2.20 -7.95
CA LEU A 114 5.30 3.40 -8.31
C LEU A 114 4.63 4.62 -7.68
N THR A 115 5.44 5.53 -7.16
CA THR A 115 4.97 6.75 -6.50
C THR A 115 5.80 7.94 -6.97
N THR A 116 5.17 9.08 -7.12
CA THR A 116 5.86 10.34 -7.38
C THR A 116 5.71 11.24 -6.16
N TYR A 117 6.81 11.70 -5.62
CA TYR A 117 6.86 12.74 -4.59
C TYR A 117 7.21 14.07 -5.21
N SER A 118 6.54 15.12 -4.80
CA SER A 118 6.90 16.49 -5.17
C SER A 118 7.26 17.28 -3.93
N SER A 119 8.35 18.04 -3.99
CA SER A 119 8.70 18.98 -2.93
C SER A 119 8.13 20.38 -3.21
N PRO A 120 8.07 21.27 -2.21
CA PRO A 120 7.74 22.67 -2.43
C PRO A 120 8.68 23.40 -3.41
N LYS A 121 9.85 22.83 -3.69
CA LYS A 121 10.83 23.36 -4.65
C LYS A 121 10.60 22.85 -6.07
N HIS A 122 9.51 22.10 -6.32
CA HIS A 122 9.13 21.52 -7.61
C HIS A 122 10.10 20.47 -8.17
N ASP A 123 11.01 19.96 -7.36
CA ASP A 123 11.77 18.76 -7.69
C ASP A 123 10.92 17.53 -7.34
N GLY A 124 10.44 16.84 -8.36
CA GLY A 124 9.74 15.56 -8.21
C GLY A 124 10.73 14.43 -8.06
N ARG A 125 10.37 13.40 -7.27
CA ARG A 125 11.10 12.14 -7.22
C ARG A 125 10.19 11.01 -7.65
N PHE A 126 10.67 10.19 -8.56
CA PHE A 126 9.99 8.99 -9.00
C PHE A 126 10.58 7.78 -8.30
N THR A 127 9.73 7.03 -7.61
CA THR A 127 10.17 5.91 -6.75
C THR A 127 9.37 4.66 -7.01
N CYS A 128 10.02 3.51 -6.81
CA CYS A 128 9.36 2.22 -6.65
C CYS A 128 9.34 1.88 -5.15
N GLU A 129 8.19 1.51 -4.63
CA GLU A 129 8.02 1.26 -3.21
C GLU A 129 7.47 -0.14 -2.95
N VAL A 130 8.06 -0.80 -1.95
CA VAL A 130 7.56 -2.06 -1.40
C VAL A 130 7.10 -1.82 0.02
N ARG A 131 5.79 -1.90 0.23
CA ARG A 131 5.14 -1.60 1.50
C ARG A 131 4.59 -2.85 2.13
N ALA A 132 4.89 -3.05 3.40
CA ALA A 132 4.31 -4.14 4.18
C ALA A 132 3.76 -3.63 5.51
N LYS A 133 2.74 -4.31 6.02
CA LYS A 133 2.27 -4.17 7.40
C LYS A 133 2.19 -5.54 8.04
N PHE A 134 2.65 -5.65 9.27
CA PHE A 134 2.74 -6.92 9.97
C PHE A 134 2.72 -6.73 11.50
N LEU A 135 2.37 -7.76 12.24
CA LEU A 135 2.48 -7.75 13.69
C LEU A 135 3.95 -7.80 14.12
N TYR A 136 4.26 -7.25 15.28
CA TYR A 136 5.63 -7.18 15.82
C TYR A 136 6.33 -8.55 15.79
N GLY A 137 5.66 -9.62 16.21
CA GLY A 137 6.21 -10.97 16.24
C GLY A 137 6.47 -11.60 14.86
N GLU A 138 5.91 -11.03 13.79
CA GLU A 138 6.00 -11.57 12.42
C GLU A 138 7.00 -10.80 11.54
N ALA A 139 7.80 -9.89 12.12
CA ALA A 139 8.68 -9.00 11.38
C ALA A 139 9.71 -9.77 10.52
N GLU A 140 10.35 -10.79 11.09
CA GLU A 140 11.34 -11.59 10.37
C GLU A 140 10.72 -12.28 9.15
N LYS A 141 9.55 -12.90 9.33
CA LYS A 141 8.84 -13.60 8.25
C LYS A 141 8.35 -12.63 7.18
N ALA A 142 7.84 -11.48 7.57
CA ALA A 142 7.41 -10.44 6.64
C ALA A 142 8.58 -9.94 5.77
N ILE A 143 9.74 -9.69 6.36
CA ILE A 143 10.95 -9.25 5.64
C ILE A 143 11.45 -10.36 4.71
N GLN A 144 11.42 -11.63 5.13
CA GLN A 144 11.77 -12.76 4.27
C GLN A 144 10.86 -12.84 3.05
N LEU A 145 9.53 -12.67 3.22
CA LEU A 145 8.57 -12.68 2.11
C LEU A 145 8.76 -11.48 1.17
N MET A 146 9.03 -10.29 1.69
CA MET A 146 9.39 -9.13 0.86
C MET A 146 10.63 -9.40 0.02
N LYS A 147 11.68 -9.96 0.64
CA LYS A 147 12.93 -10.33 -0.04
C LYS A 147 12.68 -11.38 -1.12
N GLU A 148 11.87 -12.40 -0.83
CA GLU A 148 11.50 -13.44 -1.78
C GLU A 148 10.81 -12.85 -3.01
N MET A 149 9.80 -12.00 -2.81
CA MET A 149 9.11 -11.32 -3.90
C MET A 149 10.04 -10.45 -4.75
N MET A 150 10.94 -9.70 -4.11
CA MET A 150 11.77 -8.72 -4.83
C MET A 150 12.93 -9.37 -5.59
N LEU A 151 13.53 -10.42 -5.05
CA LEU A 151 14.80 -10.96 -5.54
C LEU A 151 14.67 -12.32 -6.23
N HIS A 152 13.53 -13.00 -6.05
CA HIS A 152 13.39 -14.40 -6.47
C HIS A 152 12.11 -14.66 -7.29
N SER A 153 11.39 -13.62 -7.69
CA SER A 153 10.24 -13.75 -8.59
C SER A 153 10.67 -14.29 -9.95
N ASP A 154 9.94 -15.27 -10.46
CA ASP A 154 10.18 -15.91 -11.75
C ASP A 154 9.12 -15.46 -12.76
N PHE A 155 9.55 -14.82 -13.81
CA PHE A 155 8.72 -14.31 -14.90
C PHE A 155 8.77 -15.20 -16.15
N SER A 156 9.32 -16.41 -16.06
CA SER A 156 9.51 -17.31 -17.21
C SER A 156 8.23 -18.05 -17.64
N ASP A 157 7.20 -18.13 -16.78
CA ASP A 157 5.91 -18.72 -17.14
C ASP A 157 5.11 -17.76 -18.05
N GLU A 158 5.23 -17.96 -19.35
CA GLU A 158 4.54 -17.16 -20.38
C GLU A 158 3.02 -17.22 -20.23
N ALA A 159 2.45 -18.37 -19.90
CA ALA A 159 1.00 -18.51 -19.73
C ALA A 159 0.49 -17.66 -18.57
N ARG A 160 1.20 -17.71 -17.44
CA ARG A 160 0.89 -16.88 -16.28
C ARG A 160 1.07 -15.40 -16.57
N MET A 161 2.12 -15.03 -17.29
CA MET A 161 2.35 -13.64 -17.71
C MET A 161 1.22 -13.11 -18.59
N HIS A 162 0.78 -13.89 -19.58
CA HIS A 162 -0.37 -13.53 -20.42
C HIS A 162 -1.67 -13.35 -19.62
N GLU A 163 -1.95 -14.24 -18.67
CA GLU A 163 -3.12 -14.13 -17.79
C GLU A 163 -3.08 -12.81 -16.97
N LEU A 164 -1.94 -12.50 -16.37
CA LEU A 164 -1.78 -11.29 -15.55
C LEU A 164 -1.91 -10.01 -16.40
N ILE A 165 -1.35 -9.99 -17.61
CA ILE A 165 -1.46 -8.86 -18.54
C ILE A 165 -2.92 -8.68 -18.96
N ALA A 166 -3.62 -9.74 -19.33
CA ALA A 166 -5.02 -9.69 -19.71
C ALA A 166 -5.90 -9.16 -18.56
N SER A 167 -5.63 -9.63 -17.33
CA SER A 167 -6.32 -9.13 -16.13
C SER A 167 -6.07 -7.64 -15.89
N GLN A 168 -4.83 -7.17 -16.05
CA GLN A 168 -4.52 -5.75 -15.90
C GLN A 168 -5.18 -4.90 -16.99
N ARG A 169 -5.17 -5.38 -18.23
CA ARG A 169 -5.87 -4.71 -19.34
C ARG A 169 -7.37 -4.55 -19.05
N SER A 170 -8.05 -5.62 -18.63
CA SER A 170 -9.47 -5.57 -18.27
C SER A 170 -9.76 -4.56 -17.16
N ARG A 171 -8.88 -4.48 -16.15
CA ARG A 171 -9.04 -3.49 -15.07
C ARG A 171 -8.89 -2.04 -15.55
N LEU A 172 -8.04 -1.80 -16.55
CA LEU A 172 -7.87 -0.47 -17.14
C LEU A 172 -9.03 -0.08 -18.02
N GLU A 173 -9.58 -1.04 -18.78
CA GLU A 173 -10.75 -0.82 -19.65
C GLU A 173 -12.05 -0.56 -18.86
N MET A 174 -12.14 -1.02 -17.60
CA MET A 174 -13.29 -0.79 -16.70
C MET A 174 -13.23 0.53 -15.91
N ARG A 175 -12.20 1.33 -16.04
CA ARG A 175 -12.04 2.63 -15.35
C ARG A 175 -12.46 3.79 -16.24
#